data_6643d3dbb307053b7c96c02b875bfad4
#
_entry.id   6643d3dbb307053b7c96c02b875bfad4
#
_cell.length_a   1.000
_cell.length_b   1.000
_cell.length_c   1.000
_cell.angle_alpha   90.00
_cell.angle_beta   90.00
_cell.angle_gamma   90.00
#
_symmetry.space_group_name_H-M   'P 1'
#
loop_
_entity.id
_entity.type
_entity.pdbx_description
1 polymer ?
#
loop_
_entity_poly.entity_id
_entity_poly.type
_entity_poly.pdbx_seq_one_letter_code
_entity_poly.pdbx_strand_id
1 'polypeptide(L)'
;LKATIKYKIKVFINTDSFFSNYTNSLKDYSLSKNQFKQWGELLSKKYKFKFINMCLEHVYGPNDSIDKFVNNLFDQCLNNVEKIELTKGYQKRDFIFINDVVSAYLVVLSNLSTVKNGYFDIGVGCGSSISIYEFVSRMHKILNSKGKLIFGEIPYRKDEIMDSYADNSFLKSLGWSCKYGLDKSILIMKQERVLS
;
A
#
# COMPACT_ATOMS: atom_id res chain seq x y z
N LEU A 1 -1.90 -21.66 -6.38
CA LEU A 1 -2.06 -22.65 -5.31
C LEU A 1 -2.03 -24.10 -5.82
N LYS A 2 -2.71 -24.46 -6.93
CA LYS A 2 -2.62 -25.82 -7.51
C LYS A 2 -1.18 -26.22 -7.81
N ALA A 3 -0.39 -25.34 -8.42
CA ALA A 3 1.03 -25.58 -8.71
C ALA A 3 1.86 -25.75 -7.42
N THR A 4 1.61 -24.91 -6.42
CA THR A 4 2.26 -25.00 -5.09
C THR A 4 2.10 -26.41 -4.50
N ILE A 5 0.88 -26.95 -4.55
CA ILE A 5 0.58 -28.28 -4.04
C ILE A 5 1.23 -29.37 -4.91
N LYS A 6 1.05 -29.29 -6.24
CA LYS A 6 1.58 -30.28 -7.20
C LYS A 6 3.09 -30.45 -7.09
N TYR A 7 3.82 -29.34 -6.98
CA TYR A 7 5.29 -29.32 -6.94
C TYR A 7 5.87 -29.27 -5.53
N LYS A 8 5.05 -29.46 -4.49
CA LYS A 8 5.45 -29.49 -3.07
C LYS A 8 6.25 -28.26 -2.66
N ILE A 9 5.87 -27.09 -3.16
CA ILE A 9 6.48 -25.81 -2.80
C ILE A 9 6.23 -25.53 -1.32
N LYS A 10 7.29 -25.21 -0.59
CA LYS A 10 7.23 -25.06 0.87
C LYS A 10 6.70 -23.70 1.33
N VAL A 11 6.83 -22.66 0.50
CA VAL A 11 6.45 -21.29 0.83
C VAL A 11 5.74 -20.65 -0.36
N PHE A 12 4.61 -20.05 -0.12
CA PHE A 12 3.89 -19.18 -1.06
C PHE A 12 3.71 -17.81 -0.42
N ILE A 13 4.20 -16.76 -1.07
CA ILE A 13 3.99 -15.38 -0.62
C ILE A 13 2.94 -14.74 -1.52
N ASN A 14 1.86 -14.29 -0.90
CA ASN A 14 0.77 -13.57 -1.55
C ASN A 14 0.92 -12.08 -1.33
N THR A 15 0.73 -11.30 -2.39
CA THR A 15 0.56 -9.84 -2.28
C THR A 15 -0.93 -9.55 -2.17
N ASP A 16 -1.36 -9.19 -0.99
CA ASP A 16 -2.73 -8.79 -0.67
C ASP A 16 -2.82 -7.25 -0.54
N SER A 17 -3.99 -6.76 -0.24
CA SER A 17 -4.27 -5.35 -0.02
C SER A 17 -5.15 -5.20 1.22
N PHE A 18 -4.97 -4.13 1.96
CA PHE A 18 -5.86 -3.77 3.07
C PHE A 18 -7.33 -3.74 2.65
N PHE A 19 -7.62 -3.45 1.38
CA PHE A 19 -8.98 -3.51 0.82
C PHE A 19 -9.63 -4.90 0.88
N SER A 20 -8.86 -5.97 0.99
CA SER A 20 -9.43 -7.32 1.12
C SER A 20 -10.30 -7.49 2.36
N ASN A 21 -10.11 -6.63 3.37
CA ASN A 21 -10.89 -6.61 4.59
C ASN A 21 -12.17 -5.74 4.49
N TYR A 22 -12.35 -5.00 3.38
CA TYR A 22 -13.44 -4.06 3.16
C TYR A 22 -14.24 -4.45 1.91
N THR A 23 -15.12 -5.44 2.05
CA THR A 23 -15.85 -6.03 0.90
C THR A 23 -16.81 -5.07 0.21
N ASN A 24 -17.19 -3.96 0.84
CA ASN A 24 -18.07 -2.95 0.23
C ASN A 24 -17.31 -1.94 -0.64
N SER A 25 -16.00 -1.79 -0.43
CA SER A 25 -15.14 -0.91 -1.23
C SER A 25 -14.44 -1.70 -2.33
N LEU A 26 -14.43 -1.20 -3.58
CA LEU A 26 -13.81 -1.88 -4.72
C LEU A 26 -14.25 -3.35 -4.85
N LYS A 27 -15.56 -3.60 -4.86
CA LYS A 27 -16.22 -4.90 -4.67
C LYS A 27 -15.52 -6.09 -5.33
N ASP A 28 -15.28 -6.03 -6.63
CA ASP A 28 -14.70 -7.15 -7.38
C ASP A 28 -13.24 -7.40 -6.99
N TYR A 29 -12.47 -6.32 -6.85
CA TYR A 29 -11.07 -6.39 -6.42
C TYR A 29 -10.94 -6.94 -5.00
N SER A 30 -11.67 -6.35 -4.06
CA SER A 30 -11.65 -6.76 -2.65
C SER A 30 -12.11 -8.20 -2.48
N LEU A 31 -13.19 -8.59 -3.19
CA LEU A 31 -13.70 -9.95 -3.18
C LEU A 31 -12.67 -10.95 -3.71
N SER A 32 -12.04 -10.66 -4.85
CA SER A 32 -11.03 -11.55 -5.44
C SER A 32 -9.83 -11.77 -4.52
N LYS A 33 -9.34 -10.70 -3.87
CA LYS A 33 -8.25 -10.77 -2.89
C LYS A 33 -8.64 -11.57 -1.67
N ASN A 34 -9.82 -11.30 -1.09
CA ASN A 34 -10.33 -12.00 0.08
C ASN A 34 -10.52 -13.50 -0.20
N GLN A 35 -11.13 -13.87 -1.33
CA GLN A 35 -11.29 -15.27 -1.72
C GLN A 35 -9.94 -15.98 -1.88
N PHE A 36 -8.96 -15.35 -2.51
CA PHE A 36 -7.64 -15.96 -2.66
C PHE A 36 -6.93 -16.17 -1.31
N LYS A 37 -7.05 -15.21 -0.41
CA LYS A 37 -6.59 -15.30 0.97
C LYS A 37 -7.22 -16.49 1.71
N GLN A 38 -8.55 -16.64 1.65
CA GLN A 38 -9.28 -17.76 2.27
C GLN A 38 -8.84 -19.13 1.71
N TRP A 39 -8.68 -19.23 0.39
CA TRP A 39 -8.12 -20.44 -0.24
C TRP A 39 -6.68 -20.70 0.20
N GLY A 40 -5.86 -19.68 0.33
CA GLY A 40 -4.49 -19.79 0.85
C GLY A 40 -4.47 -20.34 2.27
N GLU A 41 -5.32 -19.82 3.14
CA GLU A 41 -5.45 -20.27 4.52
C GLU A 41 -5.90 -21.75 4.60
N LEU A 42 -6.95 -22.12 3.88
CA LEU A 42 -7.46 -23.50 3.86
C LEU A 42 -6.41 -24.49 3.35
N LEU A 43 -5.79 -24.18 2.21
CA LEU A 43 -4.89 -25.12 1.53
C LEU A 43 -3.54 -25.21 2.24
N SER A 44 -3.02 -24.13 2.81
CA SER A 44 -1.76 -24.16 3.56
C SER A 44 -1.84 -25.04 4.81
N LYS A 45 -2.95 -25.00 5.51
CA LYS A 45 -3.24 -25.91 6.65
C LYS A 45 -3.32 -27.36 6.21
N LYS A 46 -4.08 -27.64 5.12
CA LYS A 46 -4.30 -29.00 4.60
C LYS A 46 -3.02 -29.63 4.06
N TYR A 47 -2.21 -28.89 3.30
CA TYR A 47 -1.03 -29.40 2.61
C TYR A 47 0.31 -29.04 3.27
N LYS A 48 0.27 -28.40 4.44
CA LYS A 48 1.41 -28.11 5.32
C LYS A 48 2.53 -27.29 4.65
N PHE A 49 2.17 -26.27 3.85
CA PHE A 49 3.10 -25.25 3.35
C PHE A 49 2.86 -23.92 4.06
N LYS A 50 3.84 -23.01 3.97
CA LYS A 50 3.69 -21.64 4.49
C LYS A 50 2.96 -20.79 3.45
N PHE A 51 1.82 -20.21 3.82
CA PHE A 51 1.15 -19.17 3.03
C PHE A 51 1.32 -17.85 3.77
N ILE A 52 2.21 -17.00 3.26
CA ILE A 52 2.51 -15.69 3.83
C ILE A 52 1.72 -14.65 3.06
N ASN A 53 0.76 -14.00 3.71
CA ASN A 53 -0.08 -12.97 3.13
C ASN A 53 0.47 -11.60 3.49
N MET A 54 1.11 -10.92 2.53
CA MET A 54 1.63 -9.55 2.69
C MET A 54 0.49 -8.57 2.38
N CYS A 55 -0.16 -8.04 3.41
CA CYS A 55 -1.29 -7.12 3.30
C CYS A 55 -0.78 -5.68 3.18
N LEU A 56 -0.74 -5.17 1.95
CA LEU A 56 -0.18 -3.86 1.64
C LEU A 56 -1.18 -2.74 1.92
N GLU A 57 -0.71 -1.67 2.55
CA GLU A 57 -1.41 -0.39 2.67
C GLU A 57 -1.30 0.44 1.37
N HIS A 58 -1.34 1.77 1.47
CA HIS A 58 -1.35 2.66 0.31
C HIS A 58 0.05 2.82 -0.27
N VAL A 59 0.42 1.86 -1.12
CA VAL A 59 1.72 1.88 -1.83
C VAL A 59 1.74 2.97 -2.88
N TYR A 60 2.83 3.72 -2.92
CA TYR A 60 3.10 4.72 -3.94
C TYR A 60 4.59 4.72 -4.35
N GLY A 61 4.86 5.29 -5.50
CA GLY A 61 6.23 5.42 -6.02
C GLY A 61 6.26 5.87 -7.47
N PRO A 62 7.46 6.00 -8.05
CA PRO A 62 7.62 6.35 -9.44
C PRO A 62 7.07 5.26 -10.36
N ASN A 63 6.70 5.65 -11.59
CA ASN A 63 6.21 4.75 -12.64
C ASN A 63 4.94 3.95 -12.29
N ASP A 64 4.17 4.36 -11.28
CA ASP A 64 2.84 3.81 -11.03
C ASP A 64 1.80 4.43 -11.97
N SER A 65 0.61 3.81 -12.10
CA SER A 65 -0.45 4.31 -12.98
C SER A 65 -0.87 5.73 -12.62
N ILE A 66 -1.02 6.57 -13.66
CA ILE A 66 -1.52 7.93 -13.54
C ILE A 66 -2.96 7.99 -13.00
N ASP A 67 -3.73 6.91 -13.15
CA ASP A 67 -5.10 6.82 -12.63
C ASP A 67 -5.15 6.68 -11.11
N LYS A 68 -4.02 6.38 -10.47
CA LYS A 68 -3.93 6.29 -9.02
C LYS A 68 -3.77 7.67 -8.39
N PHE A 69 -4.43 7.85 -7.24
CA PHE A 69 -4.50 9.13 -6.54
C PHE A 69 -3.15 9.83 -6.37
N VAL A 70 -2.11 9.13 -5.89
CA VAL A 70 -0.81 9.74 -5.60
C VAL A 70 -0.12 10.22 -6.87
N ASN A 71 -0.08 9.40 -7.92
CA ASN A 71 0.58 9.77 -9.17
C ASN A 71 -0.20 10.82 -9.95
N ASN A 72 -1.53 10.77 -9.92
CA ASN A 72 -2.38 11.80 -10.49
C ASN A 72 -2.14 13.17 -9.81
N LEU A 73 -2.16 13.21 -8.49
CA LEU A 73 -1.86 14.41 -7.72
C LEU A 73 -0.45 14.93 -7.99
N PHE A 74 0.53 14.02 -8.02
CA PHE A 74 1.93 14.35 -8.29
C PHE A 74 2.09 15.04 -9.65
N ASP A 75 1.50 14.49 -10.70
CA ASP A 75 1.54 15.07 -12.04
C ASP A 75 0.79 16.40 -12.13
N GLN A 76 -0.37 16.53 -11.48
CA GLN A 76 -1.08 17.80 -11.41
C GLN A 76 -0.22 18.90 -10.74
N CYS A 77 0.45 18.55 -9.63
CA CYS A 77 1.35 19.48 -8.94
C CYS A 77 2.56 19.87 -9.80
N LEU A 78 3.20 18.92 -10.48
CA LEU A 78 4.35 19.18 -11.36
C LEU A 78 3.98 20.08 -12.55
N ASN A 79 2.83 19.82 -13.16
CA ASN A 79 2.34 20.56 -14.32
C ASN A 79 1.66 21.89 -13.96
N ASN A 80 1.63 22.24 -12.66
CA ASN A 80 1.01 23.48 -12.18
C ASN A 80 -0.46 23.63 -12.65
N VAL A 81 -1.23 22.55 -12.59
CA VAL A 81 -2.66 22.60 -12.92
C VAL A 81 -3.33 23.67 -12.07
N GLU A 82 -4.07 24.58 -12.70
CA GLU A 82 -4.60 25.79 -12.06
C GLU A 82 -5.44 25.48 -10.81
N LYS A 83 -6.30 24.46 -10.90
CA LYS A 83 -7.17 24.01 -9.81
C LYS A 83 -7.06 22.50 -9.62
N ILE A 84 -6.75 22.07 -8.43
CA ILE A 84 -6.68 20.65 -8.02
C ILE A 84 -7.84 20.40 -7.08
N GLU A 85 -8.90 19.76 -7.60
CA GLU A 85 -10.11 19.45 -6.84
C GLU A 85 -9.92 18.20 -5.98
N LEU A 86 -10.36 18.28 -4.73
CA LEU A 86 -10.11 17.27 -3.71
C LEU A 86 -11.36 17.06 -2.83
N THR A 87 -11.41 15.92 -2.18
CA THR A 87 -12.34 15.69 -1.06
C THR A 87 -11.98 16.63 0.11
N LYS A 88 -12.76 16.62 1.19
CA LYS A 88 -12.41 17.39 2.41
C LYS A 88 -11.05 16.96 3.01
N GLY A 89 -10.55 15.78 2.65
CA GLY A 89 -9.23 15.29 3.04
C GLY A 89 -9.08 14.81 4.47
N TYR A 90 -10.17 14.60 5.21
CA TYR A 90 -10.11 14.14 6.61
C TYR A 90 -9.81 12.64 6.73
N GLN A 91 -10.08 11.85 5.67
CA GLN A 91 -9.74 10.43 5.65
C GLN A 91 -8.22 10.26 5.74
N LYS A 92 -7.79 9.26 6.53
CA LYS A 92 -6.39 8.98 6.81
C LYS A 92 -5.95 7.68 6.13
N ARG A 93 -4.70 7.65 5.72
CA ARG A 93 -4.08 6.49 5.05
C ARG A 93 -2.65 6.29 5.52
N ASP A 94 -2.25 5.05 5.60
CA ASP A 94 -0.85 4.68 5.79
C ASP A 94 -0.17 4.61 4.42
N PHE A 95 0.50 5.68 4.05
CA PHE A 95 1.23 5.75 2.79
C PHE A 95 2.61 5.13 2.94
N ILE A 96 2.90 4.13 2.13
CA ILE A 96 4.20 3.44 2.12
C ILE A 96 4.88 3.55 0.76
N PHE A 97 6.14 3.96 0.76
CA PHE A 97 6.94 4.06 -0.47
C PHE A 97 7.34 2.68 -0.98
N ILE A 98 7.35 2.49 -2.29
CA ILE A 98 7.61 1.18 -2.93
C ILE A 98 8.92 0.53 -2.45
N ASN A 99 9.97 1.29 -2.21
CA ASN A 99 11.26 0.74 -1.75
C ASN A 99 11.16 0.16 -0.33
N ASP A 100 10.31 0.72 0.54
CA ASP A 100 10.03 0.15 1.85
C ASP A 100 9.24 -1.15 1.73
N VAL A 101 8.29 -1.22 0.79
CA VAL A 101 7.58 -2.47 0.48
C VAL A 101 8.57 -3.55 0.04
N VAL A 102 9.43 -3.26 -0.93
CA VAL A 102 10.46 -4.21 -1.39
C VAL A 102 11.34 -4.67 -0.24
N SER A 103 11.79 -3.74 0.61
CA SER A 103 12.61 -4.09 1.78
C SER A 103 11.88 -4.98 2.78
N ALA A 104 10.56 -4.80 2.97
CA ALA A 104 9.75 -5.68 3.81
C ALA A 104 9.70 -7.12 3.27
N TYR A 105 9.53 -7.29 1.95
CA TYR A 105 9.60 -8.62 1.32
C TYR A 105 10.96 -9.28 1.52
N LEU A 106 12.06 -8.53 1.34
CA LEU A 106 13.41 -9.07 1.53
C LEU A 106 13.66 -9.51 2.98
N VAL A 107 13.18 -8.72 3.96
CA VAL A 107 13.27 -9.10 5.38
C VAL A 107 12.47 -10.36 5.67
N VAL A 108 11.26 -10.50 5.15
CA VAL A 108 10.46 -11.73 5.33
C VAL A 108 11.15 -12.93 4.68
N LEU A 109 11.67 -12.78 3.44
CA LEU A 109 12.41 -13.84 2.73
C LEU A 109 13.64 -14.31 3.50
N SER A 110 14.39 -13.39 4.11
CA SER A 110 15.58 -13.71 4.92
C SER A 110 15.24 -14.37 6.25
N ASN A 111 13.99 -14.28 6.71
CA ASN A 111 13.53 -14.77 8.00
C ASN A 111 12.42 -15.83 7.90
N LEU A 112 12.38 -16.60 6.81
CA LEU A 112 11.33 -17.62 6.60
C LEU A 112 11.27 -18.67 7.69
N SER A 113 12.36 -18.93 8.41
CA SER A 113 12.39 -19.88 9.53
C SER A 113 11.54 -19.44 10.72
N THR A 114 11.35 -18.14 10.93
CA THR A 114 10.52 -17.59 12.02
C THR A 114 9.02 -17.73 11.75
N VAL A 115 8.62 -17.90 10.47
CA VAL A 115 7.21 -18.05 10.07
C VAL A 115 6.81 -19.52 10.20
N LYS A 116 5.76 -19.80 10.96
CA LYS A 116 5.21 -21.16 11.13
C LYS A 116 4.56 -21.69 9.84
N ASN A 117 4.41 -23.02 9.74
CA ASN A 117 3.62 -23.63 8.67
C ASN A 117 2.13 -23.23 8.80
N GLY A 118 1.45 -23.15 7.65
CA GLY A 118 0.07 -22.68 7.55
C GLY A 118 -0.02 -21.22 7.13
N TYR A 119 -1.10 -20.56 7.46
CA TYR A 119 -1.40 -19.19 7.11
C TYR A 119 -0.73 -18.20 8.08
N PHE A 120 -0.14 -17.14 7.51
CA PHE A 120 0.47 -16.07 8.28
C PHE A 120 0.21 -14.72 7.60
N ASP A 121 -0.45 -13.79 8.29
CA ASP A 121 -0.79 -12.46 7.79
C ASP A 121 0.22 -11.43 8.28
N ILE A 122 0.72 -10.58 7.38
CA ILE A 122 1.72 -9.56 7.67
C ILE A 122 1.23 -8.22 7.12
N GLY A 123 0.95 -7.27 8.01
CA GLY A 123 0.65 -5.90 7.62
C GLY A 123 1.90 -5.19 7.11
N VAL A 124 1.80 -4.61 5.91
CA VAL A 124 2.89 -3.88 5.24
C VAL A 124 2.50 -2.42 5.05
N GLY A 125 2.95 -1.60 5.96
CA GLY A 125 2.73 -0.16 6.03
C GLY A 125 3.70 0.45 7.03
N CYS A 126 3.71 1.77 7.16
CA CYS A 126 4.56 2.46 8.14
C CYS A 126 4.03 2.33 9.58
N GLY A 127 2.78 1.85 9.74
CA GLY A 127 2.13 1.66 11.03
C GLY A 127 1.56 2.95 11.63
N SER A 128 1.39 3.97 10.80
CA SER A 128 0.74 5.23 11.16
C SER A 128 0.08 5.85 9.95
N SER A 129 -1.08 6.44 10.13
CA SER A 129 -1.83 7.10 9.07
C SER A 129 -1.69 8.62 9.15
N ILE A 130 -1.72 9.28 8.00
CA ILE A 130 -1.83 10.74 7.87
C ILE A 130 -3.08 11.10 7.06
N SER A 131 -3.63 12.29 7.28
CA SER A 131 -4.79 12.74 6.50
C SER A 131 -4.42 13.00 5.04
N ILE A 132 -5.38 12.80 4.14
CA ILE A 132 -5.22 13.19 2.73
C ILE A 132 -4.91 14.69 2.63
N TYR A 133 -5.52 15.51 3.50
CA TYR A 133 -5.22 16.95 3.57
C TYR A 133 -3.73 17.21 3.82
N GLU A 134 -3.14 16.54 4.82
CA GLU A 134 -1.72 16.69 5.14
C GLU A 134 -0.83 16.18 4.01
N PHE A 135 -1.13 14.98 3.49
CA PHE A 135 -0.38 14.38 2.38
C PHE A 135 -0.33 15.29 1.16
N VAL A 136 -1.49 15.79 0.72
CA VAL A 136 -1.64 16.69 -0.43
C VAL A 136 -0.90 18.00 -0.20
N SER A 137 -1.10 18.63 0.96
CA SER A 137 -0.47 19.92 1.28
C SER A 137 1.05 19.83 1.31
N ARG A 138 1.60 18.73 1.86
CA ARG A 138 3.05 18.49 1.86
C ARG A 138 3.58 18.24 0.46
N MET A 139 2.92 17.41 -0.36
CA MET A 139 3.32 17.17 -1.74
C MET A 139 3.32 18.46 -2.57
N HIS A 140 2.24 19.23 -2.49
CA HIS A 140 2.11 20.51 -3.17
C HIS A 140 3.25 21.48 -2.81
N LYS A 141 3.58 21.58 -1.51
CA LYS A 141 4.68 22.42 -1.00
C LYS A 141 6.05 21.96 -1.51
N ILE A 142 6.33 20.64 -1.43
CA ILE A 142 7.62 20.07 -1.83
C ILE A 142 7.88 20.25 -3.33
N LEU A 143 6.84 20.11 -4.14
CA LEU A 143 6.91 20.27 -5.60
C LEU A 143 6.91 21.73 -6.03
N ASN A 144 6.72 22.71 -5.12
CA ASN A 144 6.55 24.14 -5.40
C ASN A 144 5.43 24.42 -6.42
N SER A 145 4.34 23.65 -6.35
CA SER A 145 3.20 23.80 -7.25
C SER A 145 2.55 25.17 -7.10
N LYS A 146 2.14 25.76 -8.24
CA LYS A 146 1.41 27.03 -8.31
C LYS A 146 -0.10 26.84 -8.33
N GLY A 147 -0.57 25.62 -8.54
CA GLY A 147 -1.98 25.29 -8.58
C GLY A 147 -2.69 25.55 -7.25
N LYS A 148 -3.97 25.86 -7.29
CA LYS A 148 -4.79 26.07 -6.11
C LYS A 148 -5.42 24.74 -5.66
N LEU A 149 -5.19 24.34 -4.41
CA LEU A 149 -5.87 23.18 -3.81
C LEU A 149 -7.30 23.54 -3.41
N ILE A 150 -8.30 22.85 -3.93
CA ILE A 150 -9.73 23.08 -3.65
C ILE A 150 -10.27 21.89 -2.86
N PHE A 151 -10.19 21.97 -1.56
CA PHE A 151 -10.70 20.93 -0.67
C PHE A 151 -12.21 21.01 -0.49
N GLY A 152 -12.90 19.87 -0.56
CA GLY A 152 -14.34 19.72 -0.34
C GLY A 152 -15.17 19.78 -1.63
N GLU A 153 -14.55 20.00 -2.79
CA GLU A 153 -15.24 20.02 -4.09
C GLU A 153 -15.70 18.61 -4.49
N ILE A 154 -14.89 17.60 -4.23
CA ILE A 154 -15.23 16.21 -4.51
C ILE A 154 -15.90 15.61 -3.27
N PRO A 155 -17.10 15.01 -3.39
CA PRO A 155 -17.74 14.31 -2.28
C PRO A 155 -16.99 13.03 -1.91
N TYR A 156 -17.09 12.61 -0.64
CA TYR A 156 -16.64 11.27 -0.25
C TYR A 156 -17.43 10.18 -0.95
N ARG A 157 -16.78 9.03 -1.18
CA ARG A 157 -17.48 7.81 -1.57
C ARG A 157 -18.44 7.38 -0.45
N LYS A 158 -19.55 6.73 -0.82
CA LYS A 158 -20.55 6.28 0.15
C LYS A 158 -19.94 5.43 1.28
N ASP A 159 -19.00 4.55 0.95
CA ASP A 159 -18.34 3.64 1.88
C ASP A 159 -16.84 4.04 2.06
N GLU A 160 -16.59 5.35 2.24
CA GLU A 160 -15.22 5.86 2.42
C GLU A 160 -14.62 5.34 3.73
N ILE A 161 -13.46 4.71 3.63
CA ILE A 161 -12.69 4.26 4.79
C ILE A 161 -12.04 5.51 5.40
N MET A 162 -12.42 5.86 6.62
CA MET A 162 -11.93 7.11 7.23
C MET A 162 -10.55 6.99 7.85
N ASP A 163 -10.11 5.80 8.23
CA ASP A 163 -8.75 5.57 8.75
C ASP A 163 -8.29 4.15 8.42
N SER A 164 -7.06 4.02 7.93
CA SER A 164 -6.40 2.72 7.75
C SER A 164 -4.90 2.82 7.99
N TYR A 165 -4.35 1.84 8.69
CA TYR A 165 -2.91 1.66 8.88
C TYR A 165 -2.59 0.20 9.17
N ALA A 166 -1.37 -0.21 8.82
CA ALA A 166 -0.91 -1.58 9.01
C ALA A 166 -0.55 -1.86 10.47
N ASP A 167 -0.90 -3.04 10.95
CA ASP A 167 -0.15 -3.64 12.05
C ASP A 167 1.15 -4.24 11.50
N ASN A 168 2.24 -3.51 11.65
CA ASN A 168 3.57 -3.91 11.19
C ASN A 168 4.46 -4.46 12.34
N SER A 169 3.87 -4.86 13.45
CA SER A 169 4.56 -5.34 14.64
C SER A 169 5.48 -6.53 14.35
N PHE A 170 5.03 -7.47 13.49
CA PHE A 170 5.86 -8.58 13.06
C PHE A 170 7.09 -8.14 12.28
N LEU A 171 6.96 -7.24 11.32
CA LEU A 171 8.10 -6.70 10.56
C LEU A 171 9.08 -5.97 11.48
N LYS A 172 8.56 -5.18 12.43
CA LYS A 172 9.40 -4.52 13.47
C LYS A 172 10.15 -5.53 14.31
N SER A 173 9.55 -6.65 14.68
CA SER A 173 10.24 -7.71 15.45
C SER A 173 11.38 -8.36 14.68
N LEU A 174 11.37 -8.28 13.34
CA LEU A 174 12.46 -8.70 12.46
C LEU A 174 13.49 -7.58 12.17
N GLY A 175 13.38 -6.43 12.85
CA GLY A 175 14.26 -5.28 12.67
C GLY A 175 13.92 -4.38 11.48
N TRP A 176 12.76 -4.57 10.81
CA TRP A 176 12.34 -3.72 9.71
C TRP A 176 11.67 -2.43 10.20
N SER A 177 11.89 -1.36 9.46
CA SER A 177 11.19 -0.07 9.64
C SER A 177 11.11 0.68 8.32
N CYS A 178 10.08 1.54 8.17
CA CYS A 178 10.01 2.50 7.05
C CYS A 178 11.22 3.45 7.08
N LYS A 179 11.91 3.57 5.96
CA LYS A 179 13.11 4.42 5.78
C LYS A 179 12.86 5.62 4.89
N TYR A 180 11.77 5.57 4.12
CA TYR A 180 11.40 6.62 3.17
C TYR A 180 10.20 7.40 3.68
N GLY A 181 10.48 8.45 4.46
CA GLY A 181 9.44 9.41 4.85
C GLY A 181 8.86 10.14 3.64
N LEU A 182 7.68 10.73 3.78
CA LEU A 182 6.92 11.36 2.70
C LEU A 182 7.74 12.35 1.89
N ASP A 183 8.46 13.25 2.55
CA ASP A 183 9.22 14.30 1.86
C ASP A 183 10.34 13.74 0.98
N LYS A 184 11.10 12.79 1.53
CA LYS A 184 12.18 12.11 0.81
C LYS A 184 11.65 11.34 -0.41
N SER A 185 10.55 10.62 -0.25
CA SER A 185 9.97 9.82 -1.34
C SER A 185 9.40 10.69 -2.47
N ILE A 186 8.76 11.83 -2.15
CA ILE A 186 8.30 12.78 -3.17
C ILE A 186 9.48 13.36 -3.96
N LEU A 187 10.60 13.68 -3.30
CA LEU A 187 11.80 14.17 -3.97
C LEU A 187 12.41 13.11 -4.89
N ILE A 188 12.43 11.83 -4.48
CA ILE A 188 12.86 10.73 -5.35
C ILE A 188 11.95 10.61 -6.57
N MET A 189 10.63 10.64 -6.39
CA MET A 189 9.68 10.62 -7.52
C MET A 189 9.94 11.77 -8.50
N LYS A 190 10.23 12.96 -7.98
CA LYS A 190 10.57 14.14 -8.81
C LYS A 190 11.86 13.92 -9.62
N GLN A 191 12.90 13.38 -8.99
CA GLN A 191 14.18 13.11 -9.65
C GLN A 191 14.02 12.07 -10.78
N GLU A 192 13.31 10.98 -10.52
CA GLU A 192 13.09 9.93 -11.52
C GLU A 192 12.22 10.40 -12.69
N ARG A 193 11.24 11.29 -12.45
CA ARG A 193 10.43 11.88 -13.52
C ARG A 193 11.21 12.81 -14.46
N VAL A 194 12.26 13.46 -13.98
CA VAL A 194 13.13 14.33 -14.79
C VAL A 194 14.09 13.50 -15.67
N LEU A 195 14.38 12.27 -15.26
CA LEU A 195 15.30 11.37 -15.95
C LEU A 195 14.62 10.45 -16.97
N SER A 196 13.28 10.36 -16.95
CA SER A 196 12.45 9.58 -17.88
C SER A 196 11.93 10.42 -19.03
#